data_8a96d347ca8bcd790ac8620217397fa2
#
_entry.id   8a96d347ca8bcd790ac8620217397fa2
#
_cell.length_a   1.000
_cell.length_b   1.000
_cell.length_c   1.000
_cell.angle_alpha   90.00
_cell.angle_beta   90.00
_cell.angle_gamma   90.00
#
_symmetry.space_group_name_H-M   'P 1'
#
loop_
_entity.id
_entity.type
_entity.pdbx_description
1 polymer ?
#
loop_
_entity_poly.entity_id
_entity_poly.type
_entity_poly.pdbx_seq_one_letter_code
_entity_poly.pdbx_strand_id
1 'polypeptide(L)'
;MQTQILPISMIGLGLAAFSPAPLAAQSSGMELAGVVMVGMLAALVYIVVAFVRAWRGRGGQSSSPLAWMDALIPGLVIVGLGVAGYLAYVETQAVPAVCGPVGDCNTVQSSSYSKLFGVLPVGVVGLIGYALILVAWLWGHLRSDRLADYAPLAVLALAVFGVLVSIRLTYLELFVIYAVCIWCLTSAVIMTLLMLLALPPALATFAPETEEA
;
A
#
# COMPACT_ATOMS: atom_id res chain seq x y z
N MET A 1 -51.66 21.46 -27.25
CA MET A 1 -50.29 21.01 -27.46
C MET A 1 -49.34 22.07 -26.87
N GLN A 2 -48.91 21.87 -25.66
CA GLN A 2 -48.10 22.80 -24.91
C GLN A 2 -46.73 22.16 -24.71
N THR A 3 -45.76 22.60 -25.50
CA THR A 3 -44.35 22.15 -25.47
C THR A 3 -43.73 22.72 -24.21
N GLN A 4 -43.47 21.91 -23.23
CA GLN A 4 -42.70 22.23 -22.02
C GLN A 4 -41.23 22.37 -22.44
N ILE A 5 -40.76 23.60 -22.51
CA ILE A 5 -39.36 23.92 -22.65
C ILE A 5 -38.70 23.82 -21.26
N LEU A 6 -37.94 22.76 -21.03
CA LEU A 6 -37.13 22.62 -19.83
C LEU A 6 -36.04 23.71 -19.79
N PRO A 7 -35.84 24.40 -18.66
CA PRO A 7 -34.85 25.47 -18.57
C PRO A 7 -33.45 24.89 -18.61
N ILE A 8 -32.63 25.42 -19.51
CA ILE A 8 -31.20 25.08 -19.74
C ILE A 8 -30.31 25.36 -18.50
N SER A 9 -30.89 25.84 -17.41
CA SER A 9 -30.17 26.20 -16.18
C SER A 9 -29.70 25.06 -15.32
N MET A 10 -30.09 23.81 -15.57
CA MET A 10 -29.63 22.64 -14.78
C MET A 10 -28.44 21.88 -15.35
N ILE A 11 -27.97 22.23 -16.56
CA ILE A 11 -26.81 21.58 -17.18
C ILE A 11 -25.48 22.18 -16.69
N GLY A 12 -25.52 23.36 -16.06
CA GLY A 12 -24.32 24.08 -15.61
C GLY A 12 -23.71 23.64 -14.27
N LEU A 13 -24.46 22.88 -13.44
CA LEU A 13 -23.96 22.50 -12.09
C LEU A 13 -23.18 21.18 -12.06
N GLY A 14 -23.20 20.39 -13.10
CA GLY A 14 -22.51 19.09 -13.16
C GLY A 14 -21.06 19.16 -13.68
N LEU A 15 -20.67 20.25 -14.33
CA LEU A 15 -19.34 20.39 -14.97
C LEU A 15 -18.28 21.11 -14.11
N ALA A 16 -18.66 21.66 -12.96
CA ALA A 16 -17.74 22.39 -12.09
C ALA A 16 -16.91 21.50 -11.14
N ALA A 17 -17.16 20.20 -11.09
CA ALA A 17 -16.50 19.28 -10.13
C ALA A 17 -15.24 18.59 -10.70
N PHE A 18 -14.88 18.80 -11.95
CA PHE A 18 -13.73 18.15 -12.60
C PHE A 18 -12.73 19.18 -13.11
N SER A 19 -12.28 20.07 -12.22
CA SER A 19 -11.11 20.90 -12.55
C SER A 19 -9.85 20.08 -12.30
N PRO A 20 -9.02 19.84 -13.34
CA PRO A 20 -7.73 19.18 -13.14
C PRO A 20 -6.90 19.99 -12.15
N ALA A 21 -6.12 19.30 -11.31
CA ALA A 21 -5.22 19.95 -10.37
C ALA A 21 -4.30 20.94 -11.10
N PRO A 22 -3.94 22.08 -10.48
CA PRO A 22 -3.03 23.04 -11.08
C PRO A 22 -1.69 22.36 -11.44
N LEU A 23 -1.09 22.73 -12.57
CA LEU A 23 0.14 22.13 -13.11
C LEU A 23 1.27 22.03 -12.08
N ALA A 24 1.40 23.01 -11.18
CA ALA A 24 2.39 23.00 -10.10
C ALA A 24 2.13 21.90 -9.06
N ALA A 25 0.88 21.61 -8.75
CA ALA A 25 0.52 20.51 -7.82
C ALA A 25 0.73 19.15 -8.47
N GLN A 26 0.56 19.05 -9.77
CA GLN A 26 0.77 17.81 -10.52
C GLN A 26 2.26 17.49 -10.65
N SER A 27 3.12 18.50 -10.92
CA SER A 27 4.58 18.28 -10.99
C SER A 27 5.19 17.86 -9.65
N SER A 28 4.80 18.50 -8.54
CA SER A 28 5.27 18.12 -7.21
C SER A 28 4.79 16.72 -6.79
N GLY A 29 3.60 16.31 -7.20
CA GLY A 29 3.08 14.96 -7.00
C GLY A 29 3.92 13.92 -7.74
N MET A 30 4.29 14.18 -8.98
CA MET A 30 5.11 13.26 -9.79
C MET A 30 6.52 13.10 -9.23
N GLU A 31 7.15 14.19 -8.73
CA GLU A 31 8.46 14.12 -8.07
C GLU A 31 8.37 13.25 -6.80
N LEU A 32 7.37 13.47 -5.97
CA LEU A 32 7.13 12.68 -4.76
C LEU A 32 6.93 11.20 -5.09
N ALA A 33 6.11 10.88 -6.09
CA ALA A 33 5.88 9.51 -6.55
C ALA A 33 7.16 8.86 -7.05
N GLY A 34 8.02 9.60 -7.76
CA GLY A 34 9.33 9.14 -8.20
C GLY A 34 10.24 8.78 -7.03
N VAL A 35 10.31 9.63 -5.99
CA VAL A 35 11.09 9.35 -4.77
C VAL A 35 10.57 8.12 -4.04
N VAL A 36 9.25 8.00 -3.88
CA VAL A 36 8.64 6.82 -3.25
C VAL A 36 8.95 5.55 -4.04
N MET A 37 8.87 5.59 -5.37
CA MET A 37 9.17 4.45 -6.23
C MET A 37 10.64 4.00 -6.09
N VAL A 38 11.59 4.92 -6.09
CA VAL A 38 13.00 4.61 -5.86
C VAL A 38 13.22 4.02 -4.47
N GLY A 39 12.56 4.57 -3.45
CA GLY A 39 12.60 4.04 -2.08
C GLY A 39 12.07 2.61 -1.98
N MET A 40 10.95 2.30 -2.63
CA MET A 40 10.39 0.95 -2.69
C MET A 40 11.35 -0.05 -3.37
N LEU A 41 11.94 0.33 -4.49
CA LEU A 41 12.90 -0.51 -5.21
C LEU A 41 14.15 -0.76 -4.38
N ALA A 42 14.69 0.27 -3.72
CA ALA A 42 15.84 0.15 -2.83
C ALA A 42 15.54 -0.77 -1.63
N ALA A 43 14.36 -0.61 -1.01
CA ALA A 43 13.92 -1.46 0.09
C ALA A 43 13.76 -2.93 -0.36
N LEU A 44 13.19 -3.16 -1.55
CA LEU A 44 13.05 -4.51 -2.10
C LEU A 44 14.42 -5.16 -2.35
N VAL A 45 15.37 -4.43 -2.95
CA VAL A 45 16.74 -4.92 -3.14
C VAL A 45 17.40 -5.24 -1.80
N TYR A 46 17.23 -4.37 -0.80
CA TYR A 46 17.75 -4.61 0.55
C TYR A 46 17.21 -5.91 1.15
N ILE A 47 15.89 -6.15 1.08
CA ILE A 47 15.25 -7.39 1.56
C ILE A 47 15.83 -8.62 0.86
N VAL A 48 15.93 -8.60 -0.47
CA VAL A 48 16.48 -9.72 -1.25
C VAL A 48 17.94 -10.01 -0.84
N VAL A 49 18.77 -8.97 -0.71
CA VAL A 49 20.17 -9.12 -0.31
C VAL A 49 20.27 -9.67 1.11
N ALA A 50 19.46 -9.15 2.05
CA ALA A 50 19.46 -9.63 3.43
C ALA A 50 19.04 -11.11 3.52
N PHE A 51 17.99 -11.49 2.79
CA PHE A 51 17.52 -12.87 2.72
C PHE A 51 18.58 -13.83 2.13
N VAL A 52 19.22 -13.44 1.00
CA VAL A 52 20.29 -14.24 0.38
C VAL A 52 21.50 -14.38 1.30
N ARG A 53 21.86 -13.33 2.07
CA ARG A 53 22.94 -13.39 3.04
C ARG A 53 22.62 -14.34 4.20
N ALA A 54 21.40 -14.26 4.73
CA ALA A 54 20.92 -15.16 5.78
C ALA A 54 20.97 -16.62 5.31
N TRP A 55 20.44 -16.88 4.11
CA TRP A 55 20.40 -18.23 3.54
C TRP A 55 21.81 -18.83 3.27
N ARG A 56 22.79 -17.97 2.93
CA ARG A 56 24.18 -18.41 2.72
C ARG A 56 24.98 -18.59 4.02
N GLY A 57 24.37 -18.53 5.19
CA GLY A 57 25.04 -18.66 6.49
C GLY A 57 25.99 -17.52 6.82
N ARG A 58 25.95 -16.40 6.08
CA ARG A 58 26.72 -15.18 6.34
C ARG A 58 25.90 -14.12 7.10
N GLY A 59 24.69 -14.44 7.47
CA GLY A 59 23.85 -13.61 8.32
C GLY A 59 24.46 -13.58 9.72
N GLY A 60 25.23 -12.54 9.99
CA GLY A 60 25.61 -12.23 11.36
C GLY A 60 24.33 -12.00 12.16
N GLN A 61 24.39 -12.40 13.42
CA GLN A 61 23.42 -12.25 14.50
C GLN A 61 22.18 -11.43 14.13
N SER A 62 21.07 -12.12 13.98
CA SER A 62 19.76 -11.52 14.02
C SER A 62 19.64 -10.80 15.37
N SER A 63 19.88 -9.49 15.39
CA SER A 63 19.58 -8.70 16.57
C SER A 63 18.12 -8.95 16.88
N SER A 64 17.85 -9.42 18.09
CA SER A 64 16.47 -9.60 18.57
C SER A 64 15.66 -8.37 18.22
N PRO A 65 14.53 -8.48 17.52
CA PRO A 65 13.73 -7.32 17.16
C PRO A 65 13.41 -6.57 18.46
N LEU A 66 13.72 -5.26 18.50
CA LEU A 66 13.34 -4.47 19.65
C LEU A 66 11.81 -4.55 19.77
N ALA A 67 11.31 -4.81 20.97
CA ALA A 67 9.87 -4.99 21.23
C ALA A 67 9.00 -3.82 20.69
N TRP A 68 9.56 -2.60 20.63
CA TRP A 68 8.86 -1.46 20.06
C TRP A 68 8.65 -1.55 18.53
N MET A 69 9.57 -2.23 17.79
CA MET A 69 9.44 -2.41 16.34
C MET A 69 8.24 -3.32 16.03
N ASP A 70 8.05 -4.33 16.84
CA ASP A 70 6.92 -5.25 16.71
C ASP A 70 5.57 -4.56 17.04
N ALA A 71 5.56 -3.66 18.02
CA ALA A 71 4.39 -2.86 18.37
C ALA A 71 3.99 -1.84 17.27
N LEU A 72 4.91 -1.44 16.38
CA LEU A 72 4.59 -0.53 15.27
C LEU A 72 3.79 -1.23 14.16
N ILE A 73 3.94 -2.53 13.98
CA ILE A 73 3.24 -3.28 12.91
C ILE A 73 1.72 -3.10 13.01
N PRO A 74 1.04 -3.39 14.13
CA PRO A 74 -0.41 -3.22 14.20
C PRO A 74 -0.84 -1.76 14.05
N GLY A 75 -0.05 -0.80 14.55
CA GLY A 75 -0.33 0.63 14.36
C GLY A 75 -0.34 1.02 12.87
N LEU A 76 0.70 0.63 12.12
CA LEU A 76 0.77 0.88 10.68
C LEU A 76 -0.33 0.15 9.91
N VAL A 77 -0.68 -1.08 10.29
CA VAL A 77 -1.76 -1.84 9.66
C VAL A 77 -3.11 -1.16 9.88
N ILE A 78 -3.40 -0.63 11.08
CA ILE A 78 -4.65 0.10 11.36
C ILE A 78 -4.73 1.37 10.49
N VAL A 79 -3.65 2.13 10.37
CA VAL A 79 -3.61 3.30 9.47
C VAL A 79 -3.82 2.87 8.01
N GLY A 80 -3.14 1.80 7.59
CA GLY A 80 -3.29 1.23 6.24
C GLY A 80 -4.71 0.75 5.94
N LEU A 81 -5.38 0.11 6.91
CA LEU A 81 -6.81 -0.26 6.82
C LEU A 81 -7.70 0.97 6.64
N GLY A 82 -7.42 2.06 7.35
CA GLY A 82 -8.13 3.32 7.19
C GLY A 82 -7.98 3.90 5.77
N VAL A 83 -6.74 3.96 5.27
CA VAL A 83 -6.44 4.45 3.91
C VAL A 83 -7.10 3.56 2.85
N ALA A 84 -6.92 2.25 2.93
CA ALA A 84 -7.49 1.29 1.97
C ALA A 84 -9.02 1.24 2.05
N GLY A 85 -9.59 1.35 3.25
CA GLY A 85 -11.03 1.42 3.48
C GLY A 85 -11.65 2.67 2.86
N TYR A 86 -10.99 3.82 3.00
CA TYR A 86 -11.41 5.06 2.35
C TYR A 86 -11.38 4.92 0.81
N LEU A 87 -10.30 4.38 0.25
CA LEU A 87 -10.22 4.14 -1.20
C LEU A 87 -11.27 3.16 -1.68
N ALA A 88 -11.46 2.04 -0.97
CA ALA A 88 -12.49 1.06 -1.29
C ALA A 88 -13.90 1.68 -1.28
N TYR A 89 -14.19 2.58 -0.33
CA TYR A 89 -15.43 3.32 -0.28
C TYR A 89 -15.60 4.22 -1.50
N VAL A 90 -14.59 5.04 -1.83
CA VAL A 90 -14.62 5.95 -2.98
C VAL A 90 -14.82 5.17 -4.29
N GLU A 91 -14.09 4.07 -4.48
CA GLU A 91 -14.16 3.25 -5.69
C GLU A 91 -15.49 2.51 -5.84
N THR A 92 -16.04 1.99 -4.73
CA THR A 92 -17.29 1.21 -4.78
C THR A 92 -18.53 2.09 -4.86
N GLN A 93 -18.51 3.27 -4.25
CA GLN A 93 -19.62 4.22 -4.29
C GLN A 93 -19.56 5.17 -5.49
N ALA A 94 -18.46 5.10 -6.28
CA ALA A 94 -18.20 5.99 -7.41
C ALA A 94 -18.32 7.49 -7.03
N VAL A 95 -17.89 7.85 -5.81
CA VAL A 95 -17.87 9.22 -5.33
C VAL A 95 -16.48 9.84 -5.54
N PRO A 96 -16.36 11.18 -5.73
CA PRO A 96 -15.07 11.82 -5.88
C PRO A 96 -14.24 11.70 -4.60
N ALA A 97 -12.96 11.35 -4.74
CA ALA A 97 -12.00 11.32 -3.65
C ALA A 97 -11.64 12.74 -3.20
N VAL A 98 -11.52 12.94 -1.89
CA VAL A 98 -10.93 14.17 -1.34
C VAL A 98 -9.42 14.06 -1.50
N CYS A 99 -8.88 14.83 -2.44
CA CYS A 99 -7.44 14.91 -2.71
C CYS A 99 -6.85 16.10 -1.97
N GLY A 100 -5.61 15.97 -1.54
CA GLY A 100 -4.83 17.07 -0.98
C GLY A 100 -4.37 18.06 -2.05
N PRO A 101 -3.55 19.04 -1.69
CA PRO A 101 -3.02 20.03 -2.63
C PRO A 101 -2.02 19.44 -3.64
N VAL A 102 -1.69 18.17 -3.52
CA VAL A 102 -0.70 17.44 -4.33
C VAL A 102 -1.36 16.26 -5.01
N GLY A 103 -1.26 16.19 -6.33
CA GLY A 103 -1.78 15.07 -7.13
C GLY A 103 -3.23 15.26 -7.60
N ASP A 104 -3.72 14.26 -8.34
CA ASP A 104 -5.09 14.18 -8.87
C ASP A 104 -5.64 12.75 -8.69
N CYS A 105 -6.14 12.47 -7.49
CA CYS A 105 -6.67 11.17 -7.13
C CYS A 105 -7.88 10.77 -8.00
N ASN A 106 -8.71 11.74 -8.42
CA ASN A 106 -9.92 11.44 -9.17
C ASN A 106 -9.59 10.94 -10.59
N THR A 107 -8.57 11.51 -11.23
CA THR A 107 -8.06 11.00 -12.51
C THR A 107 -7.53 9.58 -12.37
N VAL A 108 -6.78 9.28 -11.30
CA VAL A 108 -6.28 7.92 -11.04
C VAL A 108 -7.43 6.95 -10.78
N GLN A 109 -8.40 7.31 -9.93
CA GLN A 109 -9.53 6.45 -9.56
C GLN A 109 -10.50 6.19 -10.72
N SER A 110 -10.65 7.15 -11.64
CA SER A 110 -11.50 7.00 -12.83
C SER A 110 -10.81 6.25 -13.97
N SER A 111 -9.51 6.00 -13.87
CA SER A 111 -8.75 5.29 -14.91
C SER A 111 -9.13 3.80 -14.97
N SER A 112 -8.96 3.18 -16.14
CA SER A 112 -9.17 1.73 -16.32
C SER A 112 -8.20 0.89 -15.46
N TYR A 113 -7.13 1.49 -14.96
CA TYR A 113 -6.10 0.86 -14.14
C TYR A 113 -6.41 0.86 -12.64
N SER A 114 -7.46 1.56 -12.20
CA SER A 114 -7.94 1.53 -10.81
C SER A 114 -8.56 0.19 -10.41
N LYS A 115 -8.78 -0.70 -11.38
CA LYS A 115 -9.31 -2.05 -11.16
C LYS A 115 -8.30 -3.10 -11.52
N LEU A 116 -7.94 -3.93 -10.55
CA LEU A 116 -7.09 -5.09 -10.79
C LEU A 116 -7.86 -6.13 -11.63
N PHE A 117 -7.27 -6.56 -12.75
CA PHE A 117 -7.92 -7.45 -13.74
C PHE A 117 -9.27 -6.92 -14.27
N GLY A 118 -9.51 -5.60 -14.22
CA GLY A 118 -10.73 -4.97 -14.72
C GLY A 118 -11.98 -5.17 -13.85
N VAL A 119 -11.89 -5.89 -12.73
CA VAL A 119 -13.04 -6.27 -11.89
C VAL A 119 -12.89 -5.78 -10.44
N LEU A 120 -11.73 -6.00 -9.83
CA LEU A 120 -11.52 -5.74 -8.40
C LEU A 120 -10.94 -4.32 -8.18
N PRO A 121 -11.66 -3.44 -7.48
CA PRO A 121 -11.14 -2.13 -7.08
C PRO A 121 -9.85 -2.28 -6.26
N VAL A 122 -8.83 -1.46 -6.57
CA VAL A 122 -7.52 -1.54 -5.93
C VAL A 122 -7.60 -1.26 -4.42
N GLY A 123 -8.49 -0.36 -4.00
CA GLY A 123 -8.75 -0.10 -2.58
C GLY A 123 -9.24 -1.34 -1.83
N VAL A 124 -10.12 -2.15 -2.45
CA VAL A 124 -10.61 -3.40 -1.85
C VAL A 124 -9.47 -4.44 -1.72
N VAL A 125 -8.61 -4.54 -2.73
CA VAL A 125 -7.43 -5.44 -2.67
C VAL A 125 -6.49 -5.01 -1.54
N GLY A 126 -6.25 -3.70 -1.40
CA GLY A 126 -5.46 -3.15 -0.28
C GLY A 126 -6.08 -3.46 1.08
N LEU A 127 -7.40 -3.28 1.22
CA LEU A 127 -8.13 -3.57 2.45
C LEU A 127 -7.97 -5.04 2.87
N ILE A 128 -8.14 -5.97 1.92
CA ILE A 128 -7.92 -7.41 2.16
C ILE A 128 -6.47 -7.68 2.55
N GLY A 129 -5.50 -7.07 1.86
CA GLY A 129 -4.08 -7.23 2.14
C GLY A 129 -3.72 -6.82 3.57
N TYR A 130 -4.14 -5.63 4.02
CA TYR A 130 -3.92 -5.17 5.40
C TYR A 130 -4.63 -6.05 6.43
N ALA A 131 -5.86 -6.50 6.15
CA ALA A 131 -6.59 -7.40 7.04
C ALA A 131 -5.86 -8.74 7.21
N LEU A 132 -5.31 -9.31 6.12
CA LEU A 132 -4.53 -10.54 6.18
C LEU A 132 -3.22 -10.36 6.97
N ILE A 133 -2.53 -9.22 6.81
CA ILE A 133 -1.34 -8.90 7.61
C ILE A 133 -1.70 -8.83 9.10
N LEU A 134 -2.81 -8.17 9.45
CA LEU A 134 -3.27 -8.09 10.83
C LEU A 134 -3.59 -9.47 11.41
N VAL A 135 -4.31 -10.30 10.66
CA VAL A 135 -4.65 -11.67 11.09
C VAL A 135 -3.38 -12.51 11.28
N ALA A 136 -2.42 -12.45 10.35
CA ALA A 136 -1.16 -13.18 10.46
C ALA A 136 -0.35 -12.72 11.69
N TRP A 137 -0.26 -11.41 11.92
CA TRP A 137 0.43 -10.84 13.09
C TRP A 137 -0.25 -11.26 14.40
N LEU A 138 -1.58 -11.14 14.50
CA LEU A 138 -2.35 -11.58 15.68
C LEU A 138 -2.19 -13.07 15.93
N TRP A 139 -2.20 -13.88 14.89
CA TRP A 139 -2.01 -15.31 15.00
C TRP A 139 -0.67 -15.67 15.65
N GLY A 140 0.42 -15.04 15.19
CA GLY A 140 1.75 -15.21 15.74
C GLY A 140 1.87 -14.78 17.22
N HIS A 141 1.02 -13.83 17.67
CA HIS A 141 1.04 -13.33 19.06
C HIS A 141 0.11 -14.07 20.01
N LEU A 142 -1.03 -14.57 19.50
CA LEU A 142 -2.07 -15.19 20.33
C LEU A 142 -1.97 -16.71 20.39
N ARG A 143 -1.21 -17.33 19.48
CA ARG A 143 -1.09 -18.77 19.37
C ARG A 143 0.37 -19.22 19.53
N SER A 144 0.55 -20.42 20.10
CA SER A 144 1.85 -21.09 20.29
C SER A 144 1.88 -22.41 19.52
N ASP A 145 1.25 -22.46 18.36
CA ASP A 145 1.27 -23.63 17.49
C ASP A 145 2.35 -23.49 16.39
N ARG A 146 2.68 -24.58 15.72
CA ARG A 146 3.69 -24.57 14.64
C ARG A 146 3.40 -23.58 13.51
N LEU A 147 2.13 -23.20 13.32
CA LEU A 147 1.75 -22.20 12.34
C LEU A 147 2.09 -20.79 12.80
N ALA A 148 2.07 -20.55 14.13
CA ALA A 148 2.46 -19.26 14.70
C ALA A 148 3.94 -18.96 14.45
N ASP A 149 4.81 -19.96 14.41
CA ASP A 149 6.24 -19.81 14.11
C ASP A 149 6.49 -19.27 12.70
N TYR A 150 5.58 -19.52 11.76
CA TYR A 150 5.64 -18.99 10.39
C TYR A 150 4.93 -17.66 10.20
N ALA A 151 4.25 -17.14 11.22
CA ALA A 151 3.51 -15.87 11.12
C ALA A 151 4.39 -14.68 10.68
N PRO A 152 5.63 -14.49 11.18
CA PRO A 152 6.50 -13.41 10.72
C PRO A 152 6.84 -13.52 9.23
N LEU A 153 7.02 -14.74 8.74
CA LEU A 153 7.28 -15.00 7.33
C LEU A 153 6.05 -14.68 6.47
N ALA A 154 4.85 -15.01 6.96
CA ALA A 154 3.60 -14.68 6.28
C ALA A 154 3.38 -13.16 6.20
N VAL A 155 3.63 -12.42 7.29
CA VAL A 155 3.57 -10.95 7.32
C VAL A 155 4.55 -10.36 6.30
N LEU A 156 5.81 -10.85 6.28
CA LEU A 156 6.81 -10.39 5.32
C LEU A 156 6.37 -10.67 3.87
N ALA A 157 5.89 -11.88 3.58
CA ALA A 157 5.45 -12.25 2.23
C ALA A 157 4.29 -11.40 1.74
N LEU A 158 3.30 -11.14 2.60
CA LEU A 158 2.16 -10.27 2.29
C LEU A 158 2.60 -8.83 2.07
N ALA A 159 3.52 -8.31 2.89
CA ALA A 159 4.04 -6.96 2.74
C ALA A 159 4.87 -6.82 1.45
N VAL A 160 5.72 -7.81 1.11
CA VAL A 160 6.45 -7.84 -0.18
C VAL A 160 5.48 -7.83 -1.36
N PHE A 161 4.43 -8.65 -1.31
CA PHE A 161 3.40 -8.65 -2.35
C PHE A 161 2.73 -7.27 -2.46
N GLY A 162 2.37 -6.65 -1.34
CA GLY A 162 1.81 -5.30 -1.29
C GLY A 162 2.74 -4.24 -1.91
N VAL A 163 4.04 -4.32 -1.62
CA VAL A 163 5.06 -3.42 -2.23
C VAL A 163 5.15 -3.63 -3.74
N LEU A 164 5.12 -4.87 -4.24
CA LEU A 164 5.14 -5.15 -5.68
C LEU A 164 3.91 -4.57 -6.39
N VAL A 165 2.73 -4.72 -5.80
CA VAL A 165 1.51 -4.09 -6.32
C VAL A 165 1.63 -2.57 -6.29
N SER A 166 2.16 -1.99 -5.22
CA SER A 166 2.38 -0.54 -5.11
C SER A 166 3.36 -0.01 -6.15
N ILE A 167 4.47 -0.71 -6.41
CA ILE A 167 5.42 -0.36 -7.46
C ILE A 167 4.72 -0.34 -8.83
N ARG A 168 3.92 -1.36 -9.14
CA ARG A 168 3.18 -1.40 -10.39
C ARG A 168 2.19 -0.23 -10.52
N LEU A 169 1.45 0.09 -9.46
CA LEU A 169 0.50 1.21 -9.46
C LEU A 169 1.21 2.55 -9.62
N THR A 170 2.27 2.79 -8.85
CA THR A 170 3.07 4.03 -8.95
C THR A 170 3.71 4.17 -10.34
N TYR A 171 4.14 3.05 -10.96
CA TYR A 171 4.60 3.07 -12.34
C TYR A 171 3.50 3.52 -13.32
N LEU A 172 2.27 3.01 -13.15
CA LEU A 172 1.13 3.41 -13.98
C LEU A 172 0.76 4.88 -13.76
N GLU A 173 0.80 5.37 -12.53
CA GLU A 173 0.56 6.77 -12.18
C GLU A 173 1.57 7.70 -12.87
N LEU A 174 2.87 7.34 -12.86
CA LEU A 174 3.94 8.16 -13.41
C LEU A 174 4.03 8.15 -14.94
N PHE A 175 3.87 6.96 -15.56
CA PHE A 175 4.24 6.76 -16.96
C PHE A 175 3.04 6.51 -17.89
N VAL A 176 1.86 6.24 -17.36
CA VAL A 176 0.68 5.91 -18.16
C VAL A 176 -0.46 6.90 -17.92
N ILE A 177 -0.77 7.18 -16.65
CA ILE A 177 -1.90 8.04 -16.28
C ILE A 177 -1.48 9.51 -16.21
N TYR A 178 -0.19 9.77 -15.88
CA TYR A 178 0.38 11.11 -15.62
C TYR A 178 -0.38 11.88 -14.53
N ALA A 179 -0.92 11.15 -13.56
CA ALA A 179 -1.61 11.69 -12.40
C ALA A 179 -1.26 10.83 -11.19
N VAL A 180 -1.17 11.43 -10.01
CA VAL A 180 -0.71 10.77 -8.78
C VAL A 180 -1.80 10.82 -7.73
N CYS A 181 -2.02 9.69 -7.06
CA CYS A 181 -2.95 9.55 -5.94
C CYS A 181 -2.19 9.57 -4.61
N ILE A 182 -2.39 10.64 -3.80
CA ILE A 182 -1.71 10.75 -2.49
C ILE A 182 -2.07 9.61 -1.54
N TRP A 183 -3.28 9.10 -1.60
CA TRP A 183 -3.71 7.94 -0.79
C TRP A 183 -2.99 6.66 -1.20
N CYS A 184 -2.78 6.46 -2.52
CA CYS A 184 -2.02 5.32 -3.04
C CYS A 184 -0.55 5.40 -2.62
N LEU A 185 0.07 6.59 -2.70
CA LEU A 185 1.43 6.80 -2.21
C LEU A 185 1.55 6.58 -0.71
N THR A 186 0.58 7.05 0.09
CA THR A 186 0.55 6.79 1.53
C THR A 186 0.51 5.29 1.82
N SER A 187 -0.35 4.55 1.13
CA SER A 187 -0.40 3.08 1.25
C SER A 187 0.92 2.42 0.84
N ALA A 188 1.56 2.88 -0.24
CA ALA A 188 2.86 2.38 -0.70
C ALA A 188 3.96 2.56 0.35
N VAL A 189 4.01 3.72 1.00
CA VAL A 189 4.96 4.00 2.11
C VAL A 189 4.68 3.08 3.30
N ILE A 190 3.42 2.94 3.71
CA ILE A 190 3.04 2.07 4.83
C ILE A 190 3.43 0.61 4.53
N MET A 191 3.14 0.09 3.33
CA MET A 191 3.53 -1.27 2.95
C MET A 191 5.04 -1.47 2.94
N THR A 192 5.81 -0.46 2.50
CA THR A 192 7.28 -0.50 2.52
C THR A 192 7.81 -0.55 3.95
N LEU A 193 7.25 0.26 4.85
CA LEU A 193 7.62 0.23 6.27
C LEU A 193 7.29 -1.11 6.92
N LEU A 194 6.10 -1.66 6.65
CA LEU A 194 5.70 -3.00 7.13
C LEU A 194 6.66 -4.08 6.63
N MET A 195 7.06 -4.03 5.36
CA MET A 195 8.01 -4.96 4.78
C MET A 195 9.37 -4.90 5.50
N LEU A 196 9.88 -3.69 5.78
CA LEU A 196 11.15 -3.51 6.48
C LEU A 196 11.07 -3.96 7.95
N LEU A 197 9.97 -3.67 8.65
CA LEU A 197 9.76 -4.08 10.04
C LEU A 197 9.55 -5.59 10.20
N ALA A 198 8.96 -6.25 9.20
CA ALA A 198 8.72 -7.70 9.22
C ALA A 198 9.99 -8.52 8.89
N LEU A 199 11.05 -7.89 8.35
CA LEU A 199 12.26 -8.60 7.95
C LEU A 199 13.01 -9.24 9.12
N PRO A 200 13.35 -8.53 10.22
CA PRO A 200 14.11 -9.12 11.32
C PRO A 200 13.43 -10.35 11.95
N PRO A 201 12.14 -10.31 12.33
CA PRO A 201 11.47 -11.48 12.88
C PRO A 201 11.34 -12.62 11.87
N ALA A 202 11.15 -12.32 10.57
CA ALA A 202 11.09 -13.34 9.54
C ALA A 202 12.47 -14.02 9.33
N LEU A 203 13.58 -13.30 9.45
CA LEU A 203 14.92 -13.89 9.37
C LEU A 203 15.23 -14.76 10.61
N ALA A 204 14.70 -14.40 11.77
CA ALA A 204 14.88 -15.17 12.99
C ALA A 204 14.29 -16.58 12.90
N THR A 205 13.25 -16.81 12.09
CA THR A 205 12.68 -18.16 11.87
C THR A 205 13.64 -19.12 11.16
N PHE A 206 14.70 -18.61 10.54
CA PHE A 206 15.72 -19.42 9.86
C PHE A 206 17.01 -19.54 10.68
N ALA A 207 17.11 -18.88 11.84
CA ALA A 207 18.27 -19.05 12.72
C ALA A 207 18.25 -20.46 13.33
N PRO A 208 19.37 -21.21 13.30
CA PRO A 208 19.43 -22.49 14.01
C PRO A 208 19.22 -22.22 15.50
N GLU A 209 18.35 -23.00 16.13
CA GLU A 209 18.22 -23.02 17.59
C GLU A 209 19.60 -23.37 18.14
N THR A 210 20.25 -22.40 18.79
CA THR A 210 21.43 -22.70 19.62
C THR A 210 20.88 -23.47 20.80
N GLU A 211 21.01 -24.82 20.79
CA GLU A 211 20.84 -25.64 21.97
C GLU A 211 21.70 -25.07 23.10
N GLU A 212 21.05 -24.37 24.02
CA GLU A 212 21.65 -24.06 25.31
C GLU A 212 21.75 -25.39 26.07
N ALA A 213 22.96 -25.94 26.04
CA ALA A 213 23.37 -27.07 26.89
C ALA A 213 23.70 -26.57 28.28
#